data_eb33d9c7a8cba9b53523e1f405576fec
#
_entry.id   eb33d9c7a8cba9b53523e1f405576fec
#
_cell.length_a   1.000
_cell.length_b   1.000
_cell.length_c   1.000
_cell.angle_alpha   90.00
_cell.angle_beta   90.00
_cell.angle_gamma   90.00
#
_symmetry.space_group_name_H-M   'P 1'
#
loop_
_entity.id
_entity.type
_entity.pdbx_description
1 polymer ?
#
loop_
_entity_poly.entity_id
_entity_poly.type
_entity_poly.pdbx_seq_one_letter_code
_entity_poly.pdbx_strand_id
1 'polypeptide(L)'
;MKQIKAVVRPSKVDAVKNALVAIDVQGMTICEARGFGRQRGQVEKYRGNEFRVDFIPKVQITTVVDDDRVEAVITAISEAARTGEIGDGKLFISPVDEVVRIRTGDRGVAAL
;
A
#
# COMPACT_ATOMS: atom_id res chain seq x y z
N MET A 1 13.19 8.53 9.37
CA MET A 1 12.67 7.61 8.33
C MET A 1 11.32 7.06 8.77
N LYS A 2 10.42 6.91 7.83
CA LYS A 2 9.10 6.34 8.08
C LYS A 2 8.81 5.25 7.08
N GLN A 3 8.12 4.21 7.55
CA GLN A 3 7.53 3.21 6.70
C GLN A 3 6.10 3.63 6.38
N ILE A 4 5.76 3.58 5.12
CA ILE A 4 4.40 3.81 4.65
C ILE A 4 3.90 2.51 4.05
N LYS A 5 2.86 1.98 4.63
CA LYS A 5 2.19 0.78 4.16
C LYS A 5 0.81 1.17 3.66
N ALA A 6 0.57 0.99 2.39
CA ALA A 6 -0.71 1.25 1.76
C ALA A 6 -1.43 -0.07 1.49
N VAL A 7 -2.66 -0.18 1.94
CA VAL A 7 -3.53 -1.31 1.60
C VAL A 7 -4.57 -0.78 0.64
N VAL A 8 -4.52 -1.22 -0.60
CA VAL A 8 -5.30 -0.63 -1.69
C VAL A 8 -6.04 -1.70 -2.49
N ARG A 9 -6.96 -1.27 -3.35
CA ARG A 9 -7.61 -2.16 -4.31
C ARG A 9 -6.57 -2.74 -5.28
N PRO A 10 -6.68 -4.02 -5.65
CA PRO A 10 -5.77 -4.59 -6.66
C PRO A 10 -5.74 -3.79 -7.97
N SER A 11 -6.88 -3.23 -8.38
CA SER A 11 -6.97 -2.43 -9.61
C SER A 11 -6.20 -1.11 -9.57
N LYS A 12 -5.76 -0.68 -8.38
CA LYS A 12 -5.05 0.59 -8.21
C LYS A 12 -3.54 0.45 -8.08
N VAL A 13 -3.02 -0.77 -8.08
CA VAL A 13 -1.59 -1.02 -7.86
C VAL A 13 -0.71 -0.31 -8.88
N ASP A 14 -1.04 -0.42 -10.17
CA ASP A 14 -0.22 0.21 -11.20
C ASP A 14 -0.24 1.74 -11.10
N ALA A 15 -1.39 2.33 -10.82
CA ALA A 15 -1.51 3.77 -10.63
C ALA A 15 -0.68 4.25 -9.45
N VAL A 16 -0.71 3.52 -8.33
CA VAL A 16 0.09 3.85 -7.13
C VAL A 16 1.57 3.71 -7.43
N LYS A 17 1.98 2.61 -8.05
CA LYS A 17 3.38 2.40 -8.45
C LYS A 17 3.86 3.56 -9.33
N ASN A 18 3.11 3.91 -10.35
CA ASN A 18 3.50 4.99 -11.26
C ASN A 18 3.59 6.34 -10.56
N ALA A 19 2.66 6.62 -9.64
CA ALA A 19 2.68 7.84 -8.85
C ALA A 19 3.92 7.93 -7.95
N LEU A 20 4.32 6.83 -7.35
CA LEU A 20 5.52 6.77 -6.50
C LEU A 20 6.80 6.92 -7.32
N VAL A 21 6.88 6.27 -8.47
CA VAL A 21 8.02 6.41 -9.38
C VAL A 21 8.15 7.86 -9.86
N ALA A 22 7.04 8.52 -10.14
CA ALA A 22 7.03 9.90 -10.62
C ALA A 22 7.60 10.90 -9.61
N ILE A 23 7.59 10.57 -8.31
CA ILE A 23 8.19 11.40 -7.26
C ILE A 23 9.50 10.80 -6.73
N ASP A 24 10.16 9.98 -7.52
CA ASP A 24 11.48 9.39 -7.22
C ASP A 24 11.52 8.47 -5.99
N VAL A 25 10.44 7.79 -5.68
CA VAL A 25 10.49 6.70 -4.72
C VAL A 25 11.16 5.51 -5.39
N GLN A 26 12.32 5.11 -4.85
CA GLN A 26 13.19 4.14 -5.52
C GLN A 26 12.91 2.69 -5.16
N GLY A 27 12.28 2.45 -4.03
CA GLY A 27 12.01 1.08 -3.59
C GLY A 27 10.61 0.92 -3.02
N MET A 28 9.97 -0.17 -3.39
CA MET A 28 8.69 -0.56 -2.82
C MET A 28 8.57 -2.09 -2.84
N THR A 29 7.86 -2.60 -1.88
CA THR A 29 7.53 -4.02 -1.79
C THR A 29 6.03 -4.18 -1.96
N ILE A 30 5.62 -5.12 -2.78
CA ILE A 30 4.21 -5.37 -3.07
C ILE A 30 3.88 -6.79 -2.64
N CYS A 31 2.83 -6.92 -1.81
CA CYS A 31 2.32 -8.20 -1.34
C CYS A 31 0.82 -8.28 -1.55
N GLU A 32 0.37 -9.43 -1.98
CA GLU A 32 -1.05 -9.71 -2.00
C GLU A 32 -1.56 -9.92 -0.57
N ALA A 33 -2.77 -9.43 -0.30
CA ALA A 33 -3.38 -9.52 1.01
C ALA A 33 -4.89 -9.75 0.85
N ARG A 34 -5.52 -10.10 1.96
CA ARG A 34 -6.98 -10.17 2.04
C ARG A 34 -7.42 -9.30 3.20
N GLY A 35 -8.44 -8.50 2.97
CA GLY A 35 -8.95 -7.57 3.95
C GLY A 35 -10.38 -7.86 4.34
N PHE A 36 -10.70 -7.55 5.58
CA PHE A 36 -12.05 -7.50 6.09
C PHE A 36 -12.29 -6.12 6.67
N GLY A 37 -13.36 -5.48 6.25
CA GLY A 37 -13.67 -4.12 6.73
C GLY A 37 -15.08 -3.72 6.38
N ARG A 38 -15.30 -2.41 6.25
CA ARG A 38 -16.64 -1.84 5.97
C ARG A 38 -17.21 -2.27 4.63
N GLN A 39 -16.36 -2.60 3.66
CA GLN A 39 -16.77 -3.18 2.40
C GLN A 39 -17.44 -4.54 2.60
N ARG A 40 -17.09 -5.21 3.67
CA ARG A 40 -17.53 -6.54 4.10
C ARG A 40 -17.55 -7.55 2.98
N GLY A 41 -17.95 -8.75 3.25
CA GLY A 41 -18.05 -9.77 2.26
C GLY A 41 -19.05 -9.42 1.17
N GLN A 42 -18.66 -9.60 -0.05
CA GLN A 42 -19.56 -9.59 -1.17
C GLN A 42 -20.37 -10.89 -1.15
N VAL A 43 -21.65 -10.79 -1.53
CA VAL A 43 -22.45 -11.98 -1.72
C VAL A 43 -22.22 -12.48 -3.14
N GLU A 44 -21.67 -13.67 -3.24
CA GLU A 44 -21.47 -14.34 -4.52
C GLU A 44 -22.48 -15.49 -4.66
N LYS A 45 -22.96 -15.74 -5.87
CA LYS A 45 -23.83 -16.85 -6.20
C LYS A 45 -23.05 -17.89 -6.95
N TYR A 46 -23.10 -19.13 -6.46
CA TYR A 46 -22.50 -20.26 -7.12
C TYR A 46 -23.51 -21.43 -7.11
N ARG A 47 -23.84 -21.93 -8.28
CA ARG A 47 -24.83 -23.02 -8.45
C ARG A 47 -26.17 -22.72 -7.77
N GLY A 48 -26.62 -21.45 -7.81
CA GLY A 48 -27.88 -21.04 -7.21
C GLY A 48 -27.82 -20.78 -5.71
N ASN A 49 -26.68 -20.99 -5.06
CA ASN A 49 -26.47 -20.71 -3.64
C ASN A 49 -25.74 -19.37 -3.48
N GLU A 50 -26.07 -18.66 -2.41
CA GLU A 50 -25.37 -17.44 -2.04
C GLU A 50 -24.26 -17.78 -1.05
N PHE A 51 -23.05 -17.31 -1.35
CA PHE A 51 -21.88 -17.40 -0.47
C PHE A 51 -21.46 -16.02 -0.05
N ARG A 52 -21.23 -15.86 1.24
CA ARG A 52 -20.68 -14.62 1.77
C ARG A 52 -19.15 -14.67 1.68
N VAL A 53 -18.57 -13.71 0.99
CA VAL A 53 -17.13 -13.54 0.95
C VAL A 53 -16.72 -12.63 2.09
N ASP A 54 -16.09 -13.18 3.13
CA ASP A 54 -15.71 -12.42 4.31
C ASP A 54 -14.39 -11.64 4.09
N PHE A 55 -13.53 -12.16 3.22
CA PHE A 55 -12.23 -11.54 2.94
C PHE A 55 -12.16 -11.13 1.47
N ILE A 56 -11.76 -9.90 1.26
CA ILE A 56 -11.69 -9.27 -0.06
C ILE A 56 -10.22 -9.13 -0.45
N PRO A 57 -9.85 -9.47 -1.69
CA PRO A 57 -8.48 -9.26 -2.16
C PRO A 57 -8.08 -7.80 -2.04
N LYS A 58 -6.89 -7.57 -1.50
CA LYS A 58 -6.22 -6.29 -1.39
C LYS A 58 -4.76 -6.46 -1.76
N VAL A 59 -4.07 -5.35 -1.94
CA VAL A 59 -2.64 -5.36 -2.16
C VAL A 59 -2.00 -4.42 -1.15
N GLN A 60 -0.92 -4.87 -0.52
CA GLN A 60 -0.08 -4.03 0.32
C GLN A 60 1.10 -3.52 -0.48
N ILE A 61 1.30 -2.23 -0.45
CA ILE A 61 2.48 -1.58 -1.03
C ILE A 61 3.21 -0.90 0.13
N THR A 62 4.46 -1.28 0.33
CA THR A 62 5.26 -0.79 1.44
C THR A 62 6.49 -0.08 0.90
N THR A 63 6.78 1.09 1.41
CA THR A 63 8.00 1.83 1.12
C THR A 63 8.50 2.52 2.38
N VAL A 64 9.81 2.78 2.42
CA VAL A 64 10.43 3.55 3.50
C VAL A 64 11.06 4.79 2.89
N VAL A 65 10.76 5.95 3.46
CA VAL A 65 11.25 7.22 2.96
C VAL A 65 11.76 8.08 4.12
N ASP A 66 12.53 9.11 3.78
CA ASP A 66 12.95 10.11 4.76
C ASP A 66 11.73 10.91 5.22
N ASP A 67 11.86 11.48 6.42
CA ASP A 67 10.74 12.21 7.07
C ASP A 67 10.21 13.35 6.20
N ASP A 68 11.07 14.05 5.48
CA ASP A 68 10.69 15.17 4.62
C ASP A 68 9.91 14.74 3.36
N ARG A 69 9.88 13.44 3.06
CA ARG A 69 9.19 12.90 1.90
C ARG A 69 7.81 12.33 2.21
N VAL A 70 7.48 12.19 3.48
CA VAL A 70 6.27 11.47 3.91
C VAL A 70 5.01 12.08 3.33
N GLU A 71 4.84 13.39 3.44
CA GLU A 71 3.61 14.04 2.96
C GLU A 71 3.45 13.91 1.44
N ALA A 72 4.52 14.04 0.68
CA ALA A 72 4.49 13.85 -0.77
C ALA A 72 4.07 12.43 -1.14
N VAL A 73 4.55 11.42 -0.40
CA VAL A 73 4.19 10.02 -0.63
C VAL A 73 2.72 9.77 -0.26
N ILE A 74 2.26 10.29 0.87
CA ILE A 74 0.85 10.18 1.27
C ILE A 74 -0.07 10.76 0.19
N THR A 75 0.25 11.94 -0.29
CA THR A 75 -0.53 12.61 -1.33
C THR A 75 -0.56 11.80 -2.62
N ALA A 76 0.61 11.33 -3.07
CA ALA A 76 0.73 10.57 -4.30
C ALA A 76 -0.10 9.27 -4.26
N ILE A 77 0.02 8.52 -3.17
CA ILE A 77 -0.74 7.27 -3.00
C ILE A 77 -2.24 7.55 -2.90
N SER A 78 -2.61 8.53 -2.08
CA SER A 78 -4.02 8.86 -1.86
C SER A 78 -4.72 9.29 -3.14
N GLU A 79 -4.10 10.14 -3.93
CA GLU A 79 -4.66 10.59 -5.20
C GLU A 79 -4.77 9.45 -6.21
N ALA A 80 -3.75 8.58 -6.27
CA ALA A 80 -3.73 7.47 -7.23
C ALA A 80 -4.73 6.37 -6.86
N ALA A 81 -4.95 6.13 -5.57
CA ALA A 81 -5.76 5.00 -5.09
C ALA A 81 -7.22 5.34 -4.84
N ARG A 82 -7.55 6.62 -4.68
CA ARG A 82 -8.89 7.05 -4.28
C ARG A 82 -9.92 6.82 -5.38
N THR A 83 -11.04 6.20 -5.02
CA THR A 83 -12.26 6.17 -5.83
C THR A 83 -13.40 6.98 -5.18
N GLY A 84 -13.33 7.17 -3.87
CA GLY A 84 -14.41 7.76 -3.07
C GLY A 84 -15.37 6.73 -2.51
N GLU A 85 -15.22 5.47 -2.90
CA GLU A 85 -16.08 4.39 -2.45
C GLU A 85 -15.47 3.66 -1.25
N ILE A 86 -16.34 2.99 -0.49
CA ILE A 86 -15.90 2.10 0.58
C ILE A 86 -15.01 1.01 -0.02
N GLY A 87 -13.86 0.75 0.60
CA GLY A 87 -12.92 -0.25 0.13
C GLY A 87 -11.66 0.35 -0.51
N ASP A 88 -11.52 1.66 -0.53
CA ASP A 88 -10.31 2.33 -1.05
C ASP A 88 -9.05 1.98 -0.26
N GLY A 89 -9.21 1.60 0.99
CA GLY A 89 -8.08 1.20 1.82
C GLY A 89 -7.56 2.29 2.73
N LYS A 90 -6.37 2.06 3.24
CA LYS A 90 -5.73 2.95 4.22
C LYS A 90 -4.23 2.97 4.04
N LEU A 91 -3.63 4.04 4.54
CA LEU A 91 -2.19 4.13 4.72
C LEU A 91 -1.87 4.04 6.20
N PHE A 92 -0.81 3.30 6.51
CA PHE A 92 -0.26 3.20 7.86
C PHE A 92 1.16 3.76 7.82
N ILE A 93 1.43 4.72 8.70
CA ILE A 93 2.74 5.36 8.79
C ILE A 93 3.34 5.02 10.15
N SER A 94 4.55 4.51 10.15
CA SER A 94 5.25 4.13 11.38
C SER A 94 6.72 4.54 11.31
N PRO A 95 7.32 4.82 12.47
CA PRO A 95 8.76 5.12 12.50
C PRO A 95 9.59 3.89 12.11
N VAL A 96 10.71 4.14 11.47
CA VAL A 96 11.74 3.14 11.20
C VAL A 96 13.01 3.60 11.88
N ASP A 97 13.49 2.79 12.82
CA ASP A 97 14.66 3.16 13.61
C ASP A 97 15.95 3.06 12.80
N GLU A 98 16.05 2.05 11.95
CA GLU A 98 17.27 1.82 11.18
C GLU A 98 16.94 1.09 9.88
N VAL A 99 17.68 1.40 8.83
CA VAL A 99 17.66 0.68 7.55
C VAL A 99 19.07 0.28 7.22
N VAL A 100 19.26 -0.96 6.81
CA VAL A 100 20.56 -1.48 6.38
C VAL A 100 20.39 -2.08 4.98
N ARG A 101 21.16 -1.58 4.02
CA ARG A 101 21.20 -2.18 2.69
C ARG A 101 22.10 -3.41 2.72
N ILE A 102 21.54 -4.56 2.41
CA ILE A 102 22.26 -5.83 2.54
C ILE A 102 23.51 -5.86 1.64
N ARG A 103 23.38 -5.39 0.41
CA ARG A 103 24.47 -5.46 -0.57
C ARG A 103 25.70 -4.64 -0.18
N THR A 104 25.49 -3.47 0.41
CA THR A 104 26.56 -2.51 0.65
C THR A 104 26.91 -2.33 2.13
N GLY A 105 25.98 -2.69 3.03
CA GLY A 105 26.09 -2.39 4.44
C GLY A 105 25.80 -0.94 4.80
N ASP A 106 25.35 -0.10 3.84
CA ASP A 106 24.94 1.27 4.12
C ASP A 106 23.80 1.30 5.12
N ARG A 107 23.79 2.33 5.96
CA ARG A 107 22.80 2.50 7.02
C ARG A 107 22.08 3.84 6.92
N GLY A 108 20.90 3.88 7.50
CA GLY A 108 20.09 5.09 7.60
C GLY A 108 19.61 5.55 6.22
N VAL A 109 19.51 6.87 6.03
CA VAL A 109 18.99 7.45 4.79
C VAL A 109 19.82 7.03 3.57
N ALA A 110 21.11 6.83 3.73
CA ALA A 110 21.99 6.37 2.65
C ALA A 110 21.61 4.95 2.15
N ALA A 111 20.87 4.20 2.94
CA ALA A 111 20.43 2.85 2.58
C ALA A 111 19.07 2.83 1.85
N LEU A 112 18.41 3.94 1.76
CA LEU A 112 17.11 4.04 1.11
C LEU A 112 17.21 3.99 -0.41
#